data_29d77dec6b5a9b1efc809c687a362009
#
_entry.id   29d77dec6b5a9b1efc809c687a362009
#
_cell.length_a   1.000
_cell.length_b   1.000
_cell.length_c   1.000
_cell.angle_alpha   90.00
_cell.angle_beta   90.00
_cell.angle_gamma   90.00
#
_symmetry.space_group_name_H-M   'P 1'
#
loop_
_entity.id
_entity.type
_entity.pdbx_description
1 polymer ?
#
loop_
_entity_poly.entity_id
_entity_poly.type
_entity_poly.pdbx_seq_one_letter_code
_entity_poly.pdbx_strand_id
1 'polypeptide(L)'
;MNKNRKINLILIHCSATRVTQDFTVGELEACHLARGFRDIGYHYYITKDGVIYPCRPESEPGAHARHYNAHSIGICYEGGLDANGRPADTRTLAQKAAMRELLKSLCTDYPEAEISRPQRSPRCPQGVSMFRCQEVAFQHPFPHLVSSSHQI
;
A
#
# COMPACT_ATOMS: atom_id res chain seq x y z
N MET A 1 9.90 14.89 14.03
CA MET A 1 8.84 14.60 13.03
C MET A 1 7.66 15.50 13.26
N ASN A 2 7.26 16.20 12.24
CA ASN A 2 6.11 17.08 12.33
C ASN A 2 4.83 16.24 12.28
N LYS A 3 4.31 15.87 13.43
CA LYS A 3 3.10 15.04 13.56
C LYS A 3 1.85 15.90 13.61
N ASN A 4 1.72 16.84 12.70
CA ASN A 4 0.52 17.70 12.67
C ASN A 4 -0.72 16.96 12.18
N ARG A 5 -0.57 15.76 11.64
CA ARG A 5 -1.68 14.92 11.21
C ARG A 5 -1.90 13.79 12.19
N LYS A 6 -3.14 13.57 12.56
CA LYS A 6 -3.51 12.39 13.35
C LYS A 6 -3.74 11.22 12.39
N ILE A 7 -2.87 10.23 12.43
CA ILE A 7 -2.96 9.04 11.58
C ILE A 7 -3.59 7.91 12.37
N ASN A 8 -4.74 7.43 11.89
CA ASN A 8 -5.44 6.30 12.47
C ASN A 8 -5.72 5.19 11.45
N LEU A 9 -5.18 5.31 10.24
CA LEU A 9 -5.45 4.38 9.16
C LEU A 9 -4.21 4.24 8.26
N ILE A 10 -3.88 3.00 7.92
CA ILE A 10 -2.87 2.68 6.91
C ILE A 10 -3.58 1.90 5.81
N LEU A 11 -3.58 2.43 4.60
CA LEU A 11 -4.24 1.82 3.46
C LEU A 11 -3.22 1.24 2.48
N ILE A 12 -3.44 0.00 2.08
CA ILE A 12 -2.58 -0.73 1.15
C ILE A 12 -3.28 -0.82 -0.20
N HIS A 13 -2.67 -0.21 -1.21
CA HIS A 13 -3.14 -0.20 -2.60
C HIS A 13 -2.21 -1.02 -3.48
N CYS A 14 -2.68 -1.36 -4.67
CA CYS A 14 -1.84 -1.87 -5.75
C CYS A 14 -1.87 -0.88 -6.93
N SER A 15 -0.84 -0.94 -7.77
CA SER A 15 -0.78 -0.09 -8.97
C SER A 15 -1.79 -0.51 -10.03
N ALA A 16 -2.42 -1.68 -9.89
CA ALA A 16 -3.30 -2.30 -10.88
C ALA A 16 -2.60 -2.46 -12.24
N THR A 17 -1.38 -2.95 -12.20
CA THR A 17 -0.57 -3.27 -13.37
C THR A 17 -0.36 -4.78 -13.47
N ARG A 18 -0.14 -5.28 -14.68
CA ARG A 18 0.03 -6.71 -14.92
C ARG A 18 1.35 -7.21 -14.36
N VAL A 19 1.36 -8.44 -13.88
CA VAL A 19 2.57 -9.11 -13.37
C VAL A 19 3.67 -9.20 -14.42
N THR A 20 3.31 -9.19 -15.70
CA THR A 20 4.23 -9.25 -16.83
C THR A 20 4.80 -7.90 -17.23
N GLN A 21 4.37 -6.83 -16.59
CA GLN A 21 4.73 -5.46 -16.90
C GLN A 21 5.47 -4.85 -15.72
N ASP A 22 6.54 -4.13 -16.01
CA ASP A 22 7.19 -3.31 -14.99
C ASP A 22 6.49 -1.95 -14.90
N PHE A 23 6.40 -1.43 -13.69
CA PHE A 23 5.83 -0.12 -13.45
C PHE A 23 6.70 0.62 -12.43
N THR A 24 7.64 1.39 -12.94
CA THR A 24 8.62 2.08 -12.13
C THR A 24 8.00 3.21 -11.32
N VAL A 25 8.72 3.66 -10.29
CA VAL A 25 8.29 4.83 -9.51
C VAL A 25 8.16 6.08 -10.40
N GLY A 26 9.03 6.21 -11.42
CA GLY A 26 8.94 7.32 -12.39
C GLY A 26 7.68 7.24 -13.25
N GLU A 27 7.29 6.04 -13.66
CA GLU A 27 6.05 5.83 -14.43
C GLU A 27 4.82 6.11 -13.56
N LEU A 28 4.85 5.72 -12.29
CA LEU A 28 3.80 6.04 -11.33
C LEU A 28 3.68 7.56 -11.17
N GLU A 29 4.79 8.26 -11.01
CA GLU A 29 4.82 9.71 -10.91
C GLU A 29 4.23 10.36 -12.15
N ALA A 30 4.64 9.92 -13.33
CA ALA A 30 4.12 10.43 -14.59
C ALA A 30 2.61 10.25 -14.71
N CYS A 31 2.08 9.10 -14.29
CA CYS A 31 0.65 8.84 -14.28
C CYS A 31 -0.10 9.80 -13.36
N HIS A 32 0.42 10.05 -12.16
CA HIS A 32 -0.24 10.94 -11.21
C HIS A 32 -0.17 12.40 -11.66
N LEU A 33 0.97 12.83 -12.19
CA LEU A 33 1.10 14.19 -12.75
C LEU A 33 0.14 14.40 -13.92
N ALA A 34 -0.01 13.39 -14.80
CA ALA A 34 -0.96 13.45 -15.92
C ALA A 34 -2.42 13.55 -15.45
N ARG A 35 -2.73 13.05 -14.26
CA ARG A 35 -4.05 13.17 -13.64
C ARG A 35 -4.26 14.50 -12.91
N GLY A 36 -3.29 15.38 -12.93
CA GLY A 36 -3.36 16.68 -12.27
C GLY A 36 -2.87 16.70 -10.83
N PHE A 37 -2.28 15.62 -10.34
CA PHE A 37 -1.68 15.59 -9.01
C PHE A 37 -0.37 16.39 -9.02
N ARG A 38 -0.03 17.03 -7.91
CA ARG A 38 1.24 17.75 -7.76
C ARG A 38 2.45 16.82 -7.66
N ASP A 39 2.22 15.59 -7.15
CA ASP A 39 3.22 14.53 -6.99
C ASP A 39 2.51 13.19 -6.83
N ILE A 40 3.27 12.13 -6.56
CA ILE A 40 2.69 10.81 -6.28
C ILE A 40 1.75 10.91 -5.08
N GLY A 41 0.56 10.35 -5.19
CA GLY A 41 -0.47 10.42 -4.16
C GLY A 41 -0.27 9.47 -2.99
N TYR A 42 0.63 8.49 -3.10
CA TYR A 42 0.99 7.56 -2.02
C TYR A 42 2.16 8.09 -1.21
N HIS A 43 2.27 7.64 0.02
CA HIS A 43 3.42 7.95 0.87
C HIS A 43 4.60 7.01 0.59
N TYR A 44 4.30 5.76 0.19
CA TYR A 44 5.30 4.75 -0.13
C TYR A 44 4.87 3.92 -1.33
N TYR A 45 5.85 3.55 -2.16
CA TYR A 45 5.65 2.66 -3.29
C TYR A 45 6.67 1.51 -3.20
N ILE A 46 6.22 0.27 -3.34
CA ILE A 46 7.06 -0.92 -3.23
C ILE A 46 7.08 -1.64 -4.58
N THR A 47 8.23 -1.68 -5.22
CA THR A 47 8.40 -2.36 -6.50
C THR A 47 8.55 -3.87 -6.33
N LYS A 48 8.48 -4.62 -7.44
CA LYS A 48 8.51 -6.09 -7.42
C LYS A 48 9.76 -6.66 -6.77
N ASP A 49 10.88 -5.96 -6.86
CA ASP A 49 12.15 -6.34 -6.24
C ASP A 49 12.22 -6.02 -4.75
N GLY A 50 11.15 -5.48 -4.18
CA GLY A 50 11.06 -5.17 -2.76
C GLY A 50 11.69 -3.85 -2.35
N VAL A 51 12.02 -2.98 -3.30
CA VAL A 51 12.52 -1.64 -2.97
C VAL A 51 11.38 -0.75 -2.55
N ILE A 52 11.55 -0.09 -1.41
CA ILE A 52 10.58 0.88 -0.88
C ILE A 52 11.01 2.27 -1.29
N TYR A 53 10.15 2.94 -2.03
CA TYR A 53 10.37 4.34 -2.44
C TYR A 53 9.51 5.25 -1.58
N PRO A 54 10.11 6.10 -0.72
CA PRO A 54 9.37 7.17 -0.07
C PRO A 54 8.93 8.18 -1.13
N CYS A 55 7.66 8.53 -1.11
CA CYS A 55 7.08 9.43 -2.12
C CYS A 55 6.60 10.70 -1.44
N ARG A 56 5.31 10.78 -1.12
CA ARG A 56 4.81 11.94 -0.41
C ARG A 56 5.22 11.87 1.07
N PRO A 57 5.67 12.98 1.68
CA PRO A 57 6.02 12.97 3.11
C PRO A 57 4.82 12.58 3.99
N GLU A 58 5.07 11.86 5.08
CA GLU A 58 4.01 11.44 6.01
C GLU A 58 3.30 12.61 6.67
N SER A 59 3.94 13.76 6.76
CA SER A 59 3.35 14.98 7.30
C SER A 59 2.29 15.59 6.39
N GLU A 60 2.21 15.15 5.15
CA GLU A 60 1.26 15.67 4.16
C GLU A 60 0.15 14.65 3.88
N PRO A 61 -1.11 15.12 3.72
CA PRO A 61 -2.16 14.23 3.25
C PRO A 61 -1.82 13.66 1.89
N GLY A 62 -2.12 12.39 1.67
CA GLY A 62 -1.97 11.76 0.38
C GLY A 62 -3.09 12.17 -0.59
N ALA A 63 -3.05 11.59 -1.77
CA ALA A 63 -4.13 11.64 -2.76
C ALA A 63 -4.37 10.23 -3.26
N HIS A 64 -4.78 9.32 -2.37
CA HIS A 64 -4.90 7.90 -2.66
C HIS A 64 -6.26 7.31 -2.27
N ALA A 65 -6.99 7.94 -1.36
CA ALA A 65 -8.28 7.44 -0.89
C ALA A 65 -9.17 8.61 -0.49
N ARG A 66 -10.12 8.94 -1.36
CA ARG A 66 -11.06 10.03 -1.12
C ARG A 66 -11.75 9.84 0.23
N HIS A 67 -11.86 10.92 1.01
CA HIS A 67 -12.41 11.01 2.36
C HIS A 67 -11.49 10.45 3.46
N TYR A 68 -10.39 9.76 3.11
CA TYR A 68 -9.47 9.16 4.09
C TYR A 68 -8.07 9.78 4.07
N ASN A 69 -7.78 10.63 3.09
CA ASN A 69 -6.44 11.19 2.90
C ASN A 69 -5.93 11.98 4.10
N ALA A 70 -6.80 12.69 4.81
CA ALA A 70 -6.39 13.56 5.90
C ALA A 70 -5.83 12.80 7.12
N HIS A 71 -6.21 11.55 7.32
CA HIS A 71 -5.88 10.77 8.51
C HIS A 71 -5.28 9.40 8.21
N SER A 72 -4.75 9.22 7.01
CA SER A 72 -4.18 7.94 6.58
C SER A 72 -2.79 8.05 5.98
N ILE A 73 -2.09 6.92 6.00
CA ILE A 73 -0.87 6.68 5.22
C ILE A 73 -1.25 5.72 4.08
N GLY A 74 -0.87 6.06 2.87
CA GLY A 74 -1.10 5.22 1.69
C GLY A 74 0.17 4.51 1.25
N ILE A 75 0.10 3.19 1.16
CA ILE A 75 1.16 2.34 0.62
C ILE A 75 0.62 1.73 -0.67
N CYS A 76 1.42 1.78 -1.73
CA CYS A 76 1.09 1.12 -2.98
C CYS A 76 2.18 0.09 -3.32
N TYR A 77 1.80 -1.09 -3.80
CA TYR A 77 2.75 -2.04 -4.34
C TYR A 77 2.56 -2.20 -5.85
N GLU A 78 3.65 -2.44 -6.54
CA GLU A 78 3.65 -2.69 -7.98
C GLU A 78 2.98 -4.02 -8.29
N GLY A 79 1.95 -4.01 -9.13
CA GLY A 79 1.24 -5.21 -9.55
C GLY A 79 -0.27 -5.14 -9.27
N GLY A 80 -0.84 -6.27 -8.89
CA GLY A 80 -2.26 -6.42 -8.58
C GLY A 80 -3.09 -7.03 -9.68
N LEU A 81 -2.52 -7.22 -10.88
CA LEU A 81 -3.19 -7.90 -11.99
C LEU A 81 -2.33 -9.09 -12.48
N ASP A 82 -2.98 -10.20 -12.80
CA ASP A 82 -2.30 -11.34 -13.41
C ASP A 82 -1.93 -11.05 -14.88
N ALA A 83 -1.35 -12.04 -15.56
CA ALA A 83 -0.92 -11.89 -16.96
C ALA A 83 -2.09 -11.57 -17.91
N ASN A 84 -3.30 -11.92 -17.53
CA ASN A 84 -4.53 -11.66 -18.32
C ASN A 84 -5.23 -10.35 -17.92
N GLY A 85 -4.66 -9.59 -16.99
CA GLY A 85 -5.24 -8.34 -16.54
C GLY A 85 -6.36 -8.50 -15.52
N ARG A 86 -6.47 -9.66 -14.88
CA ARG A 86 -7.47 -9.92 -13.84
C ARG A 86 -6.88 -9.60 -12.46
N PRO A 87 -7.69 -9.10 -11.52
CA PRO A 87 -7.24 -8.86 -10.16
C PRO A 87 -6.68 -10.13 -9.52
N ALA A 88 -5.49 -10.03 -8.96
CA ALA A 88 -4.80 -11.12 -8.30
C ALA A 88 -3.78 -10.57 -7.30
N ASP A 89 -3.41 -11.38 -6.32
CA ASP A 89 -2.30 -11.06 -5.45
C ASP A 89 -0.99 -11.45 -6.13
N THR A 90 -0.34 -10.46 -6.74
CA THR A 90 0.91 -10.65 -7.49
C THR A 90 2.13 -10.28 -6.67
N ARG A 91 1.99 -10.02 -5.37
CA ARG A 91 3.12 -9.61 -4.54
C ARG A 91 4.21 -10.68 -4.53
N THR A 92 5.43 -10.27 -4.82
CA THR A 92 6.61 -11.14 -4.72
C THR A 92 6.96 -11.37 -3.25
N LEU A 93 7.80 -12.36 -2.98
CA LEU A 93 8.34 -12.57 -1.64
C LEU A 93 9.10 -11.34 -1.15
N ALA A 94 9.84 -10.70 -2.04
CA ALA A 94 10.57 -9.46 -1.72
C ALA A 94 9.61 -8.32 -1.34
N GLN A 95 8.51 -8.17 -2.07
CA GLN A 95 7.49 -7.17 -1.75
C GLN A 95 6.83 -7.45 -0.40
N LYS A 96 6.51 -8.70 -0.12
CA LYS A 96 5.91 -9.09 1.17
C LYS A 96 6.83 -8.80 2.34
N ALA A 97 8.13 -9.11 2.19
CA ALA A 97 9.13 -8.82 3.22
C ALA A 97 9.27 -7.31 3.45
N ALA A 98 9.39 -6.54 2.37
CA ALA A 98 9.49 -5.08 2.43
C ALA A 98 8.25 -4.44 3.07
N MET A 99 7.07 -4.89 2.66
CA MET A 99 5.81 -4.40 3.21
C MET A 99 5.71 -4.68 4.71
N ARG A 100 6.13 -5.86 5.14
CA ARG A 100 6.16 -6.24 6.55
C ARG A 100 7.03 -5.30 7.37
N GLU A 101 8.25 -5.03 6.90
CA GLU A 101 9.16 -4.12 7.58
C GLU A 101 8.64 -2.69 7.62
N LEU A 102 8.06 -2.22 6.52
CA LEU A 102 7.45 -0.89 6.46
C LEU A 102 6.27 -0.78 7.44
N LEU A 103 5.41 -1.78 7.48
CA LEU A 103 4.26 -1.78 8.38
C LEU A 103 4.69 -1.84 9.85
N LYS A 104 5.74 -2.59 10.19
CA LYS A 104 6.29 -2.59 11.55
C LYS A 104 6.75 -1.19 11.96
N SER A 105 7.45 -0.50 11.08
CA SER A 105 7.91 0.86 11.32
C SER A 105 6.74 1.83 11.52
N LEU A 106 5.75 1.77 10.62
CA LEU A 106 4.58 2.64 10.70
C LEU A 106 3.73 2.34 11.94
N CYS A 107 3.60 1.08 12.33
CA CYS A 107 2.86 0.72 13.54
C CYS A 107 3.57 1.16 14.82
N THR A 108 4.88 1.29 14.79
CA THR A 108 5.64 1.88 15.89
C THR A 108 5.32 3.37 16.03
N ASP A 109 5.21 4.07 14.91
CA ASP A 109 4.90 5.50 14.90
C ASP A 109 3.41 5.79 15.14
N TYR A 110 2.53 4.90 14.68
CA TYR A 110 1.07 5.07 14.73
C TYR A 110 0.40 3.82 15.33
N PRO A 111 0.60 3.56 16.64
CA PRO A 111 0.15 2.29 17.25
C PRO A 111 -1.36 2.10 17.26
N GLU A 112 -2.13 3.19 17.13
CA GLU A 112 -3.60 3.13 17.11
C GLU A 112 -4.16 2.96 15.70
N ALA A 113 -3.33 2.94 14.66
CA ALA A 113 -3.79 2.86 13.29
C ALA A 113 -4.35 1.48 12.95
N GLU A 114 -5.37 1.46 12.15
CA GLU A 114 -5.90 0.25 11.53
C GLU A 114 -5.24 0.07 10.16
N ILE A 115 -4.98 -1.17 9.78
CA ILE A 115 -4.42 -1.50 8.47
C ILE A 115 -5.54 -2.09 7.62
N SER A 116 -5.76 -1.52 6.44
CA SER A 116 -6.88 -1.91 5.59
C SER A 116 -6.52 -1.79 4.10
N ARG A 117 -7.38 -2.34 3.27
CA ARG A 117 -7.38 -2.10 1.82
C ARG A 117 -8.60 -1.26 1.47
N PRO A 118 -8.53 -0.42 0.43
CA PRO A 118 -9.70 0.33 -0.02
C PRO A 118 -10.82 -0.62 -0.47
N GLN A 119 -12.01 -0.42 0.05
CA GLN A 119 -13.15 -1.29 -0.22
C GLN A 119 -13.75 -1.14 -1.61
N ARG A 120 -13.38 -0.11 -2.34
CA ARG A 120 -14.10 0.31 -3.54
C ARG A 120 -13.31 0.28 -4.83
N SER A 121 -12.25 -0.46 -4.89
CA SER A 121 -11.71 -0.71 -6.21
C SER A 121 -12.42 -1.93 -6.79
N PRO A 122 -13.12 -1.80 -7.92
CA PRO A 122 -13.62 -2.98 -8.63
C PRO A 122 -12.47 -3.90 -9.06
N ARG A 123 -11.23 -3.46 -8.84
CA ARG A 123 -10.00 -4.16 -9.19
C ARG A 123 -9.29 -4.78 -7.97
N CYS A 124 -9.74 -4.48 -6.75
CA CYS A 124 -9.23 -5.15 -5.55
C CYS A 124 -10.28 -6.13 -5.06
N PRO A 125 -9.98 -7.44 -5.06
CA PRO A 125 -10.93 -8.44 -4.58
C PRO A 125 -11.37 -8.14 -3.17
N GLN A 126 -12.63 -8.39 -2.92
CA GLN A 126 -13.26 -8.21 -1.65
C GLN A 126 -12.59 -9.00 -0.54
N GLY A 127 -12.65 -8.53 0.61
CA GLY A 127 -12.09 -9.19 1.77
C GLY A 127 -11.18 -8.27 2.53
N VAL A 128 -11.76 -7.22 3.03
CA VAL A 128 -11.04 -6.31 3.89
C VAL A 128 -10.93 -6.97 5.25
N SER A 129 -9.78 -7.51 5.49
CA SER A 129 -9.41 -7.81 6.86
C SER A 129 -8.77 -6.56 7.44
N MET A 130 -9.44 -6.00 8.41
CA MET A 130 -8.93 -4.85 9.14
C MET A 130 -8.09 -5.34 10.30
N PHE A 131 -6.85 -4.89 10.37
CA PHE A 131 -5.95 -5.15 11.49
C PHE A 131 -5.65 -3.86 12.19
N ARG A 132 -5.41 -3.94 13.48
CA ARG A 132 -4.83 -2.84 14.23
C ARG A 132 -3.34 -3.03 14.34
N CYS A 133 -2.59 -1.95 14.36
CA CYS A 133 -1.14 -2.01 14.54
C CYS A 133 -0.74 -2.72 15.83
N GLN A 134 -1.56 -2.62 16.86
CA GLN A 134 -1.34 -3.33 18.12
C GLN A 134 -1.38 -4.85 17.96
N GLU A 135 -2.22 -5.35 17.06
CA GLU A 135 -2.33 -6.79 16.79
C GLU A 135 -1.12 -7.30 16.01
N VAL A 136 -0.54 -6.44 15.19
CA VAL A 136 0.63 -6.76 14.38
C VAL A 136 1.88 -6.96 15.24
N ALA A 137 1.98 -6.26 16.37
CA ALA A 137 3.12 -6.38 17.28
C ALA A 137 3.19 -7.74 17.97
N PHE A 138 2.07 -8.46 18.08
CA PHE A 138 1.95 -9.71 18.83
C PHE A 138 1.77 -10.95 17.95
N GLN A 139 1.45 -10.80 16.68
CA GLN A 139 1.19 -11.92 15.79
C GLN A 139 2.20 -11.97 14.67
N HIS A 140 2.51 -13.18 14.26
CA HIS A 140 3.30 -13.41 13.06
C HIS A 140 2.66 -12.73 11.86
N PRO A 141 3.48 -12.29 10.94
CA PRO A 141 3.14 -11.23 10.02
C PRO A 141 1.95 -11.56 9.13
N PHE A 142 0.91 -10.79 9.25
CA PHE A 142 -0.15 -10.62 8.27
C PHE A 142 -0.65 -11.93 7.65
N PRO A 143 -1.35 -12.81 8.40
CA PRO A 143 -1.87 -14.05 7.81
C PRO A 143 -2.62 -13.81 6.50
N HIS A 144 -3.32 -12.68 6.41
CA HIS A 144 -4.10 -12.35 5.22
C HIS A 144 -3.29 -11.71 4.09
N LEU A 145 -2.16 -11.12 4.42
CA LEU A 145 -1.25 -10.62 3.38
C LEU A 145 -0.36 -11.74 2.84
N VAL A 146 -0.18 -12.81 3.64
CA VAL A 146 0.65 -13.96 3.28
C VAL A 146 -0.16 -15.08 2.66
N SER A 147 -1.43 -15.27 3.08
CA SER A 147 -2.25 -16.40 2.64
C SER A 147 -2.66 -16.33 1.17
N SER A 148 -2.71 -15.14 0.59
CA SER A 148 -3.01 -15.00 -0.82
C SER A 148 -1.86 -15.43 -1.74
N SER A 149 -0.70 -15.78 -1.18
CA SER A 149 0.44 -16.28 -1.96
C SER A 149 0.29 -17.74 -2.38
N HIS A 150 -0.70 -18.45 -1.89
CA HIS A 150 -0.90 -19.87 -2.19
C HIS A 150 -1.83 -20.10 -3.38
N GLN A 151 -2.31 -19.05 -4.03
CA GLN A 151 -3.24 -19.14 -5.15
C GLN A 151 -2.61 -18.81 -6.50
N ILE A 152 -1.30 -18.85 -6.57
CA ILE A 152 -0.59 -18.64 -7.82
C ILE A 152 0.06 -19.95 -8.24
#